data_003ea1e6aad13fc64859a3bfc694f3d5
#
_entry.id   003ea1e6aad13fc64859a3bfc694f3d5
#
_cell.length_a   1.000
_cell.length_b   1.000
_cell.length_c   1.000
_cell.angle_alpha   90.00
_cell.angle_beta   90.00
_cell.angle_gamma   90.00
#
_symmetry.space_group_name_H-M   'P 1'
#
loop_
_entity.id
_entity.type
_entity.pdbx_description
1 polymer ?
#
loop_
_entity_poly.entity_id
_entity_poly.type
_entity_poly.pdbx_seq_one_letter_code
_entity_poly.pdbx_strand_id
1 'polypeptide(L)' 'MQDDRIIIIESNLAHLEKTIESLNETIIKQEKTIQHLQNQITSLSSATEFDQMEKIKGTIKKPPHYQ' A
#
# COMPACT_ATOMS: atom_id res chain seq x y z
N MET A 1 -45.87 19.36 3.49
CA MET A 1 -45.50 17.94 3.29
C MET A 1 -44.35 17.77 2.35
N GLN A 2 -44.38 18.43 1.18
CA GLN A 2 -43.24 18.35 0.25
C GLN A 2 -41.98 18.97 0.85
N ASP A 3 -42.15 20.02 1.64
CA ASP A 3 -41.03 20.69 2.28
C ASP A 3 -40.29 19.76 3.24
N ASP A 4 -41.05 18.95 3.96
CA ASP A 4 -40.45 17.98 4.89
C ASP A 4 -39.65 16.92 4.15
N ARG A 5 -40.16 16.48 3.01
CA ARG A 5 -39.46 15.47 2.20
C ARG A 5 -38.18 16.04 1.63
N ILE A 6 -38.23 17.30 1.19
CA ILE A 6 -37.06 17.99 0.66
C ILE A 6 -36.01 18.14 1.74
N ILE A 7 -36.42 18.51 2.94
CA ILE A 7 -35.52 18.65 4.06
C ILE A 7 -34.83 17.32 4.38
N ILE A 8 -35.60 16.24 4.39
CA ILE A 8 -35.07 14.90 4.65
C ILE A 8 -34.07 14.52 3.57
N ILE A 9 -34.39 14.78 2.31
CA ILE A 9 -33.51 14.45 1.20
C ILE A 9 -32.22 15.28 1.30
N GLU A 10 -32.34 16.57 1.58
CA GLU A 10 -31.17 17.42 1.72
C GLU A 10 -30.26 16.96 2.87
N SER A 11 -30.89 16.57 3.98
CA SER A 11 -30.16 16.05 5.12
C SER A 11 -29.42 14.77 4.77
N ASN A 12 -30.10 13.88 4.04
CA ASN A 12 -29.47 12.64 3.60
C ASN A 12 -28.33 12.88 2.63
N LEU A 13 -28.51 13.84 1.72
CA LEU A 13 -27.44 14.21 0.77
C LEU A 13 -26.21 14.75 1.50
N ALA A 14 -26.43 15.62 2.48
CA ALA A 14 -25.34 16.17 3.26
C ALA A 14 -24.59 15.08 3.99
N HIS A 15 -25.35 14.10 4.55
CA HIS A 15 -24.73 12.97 5.24
C HIS A 15 -23.93 12.11 4.26
N LEU A 16 -24.47 11.87 3.08
CA LEU A 16 -23.77 11.08 2.06
C LEU A 16 -22.51 11.77 1.58
N GLU A 17 -22.58 13.09 1.36
CA GLU A 17 -21.41 13.84 0.96
C GLU A 17 -20.31 13.73 1.99
N LYS A 18 -20.65 13.84 3.26
CA LYS A 18 -19.69 13.72 4.33
C LYS A 18 -19.09 12.33 4.37
N THR A 19 -19.92 11.32 4.16
CA THR A 19 -19.46 9.93 4.14
C THR A 19 -18.50 9.71 2.98
N ILE A 20 -18.83 10.27 1.81
CA ILE A 20 -17.95 10.15 0.64
C ILE A 20 -16.61 10.83 0.88
N GLU A 21 -16.61 12.00 1.50
CA GLU A 21 -15.37 12.68 1.85
C GLU A 21 -14.51 11.83 2.78
N SER A 22 -15.14 11.26 3.78
CA SER A 22 -14.45 10.39 4.75
C SER A 22 -13.86 9.17 4.06
N LEU A 23 -14.63 8.54 3.17
CA LEU A 23 -14.16 7.39 2.40
C LEU A 23 -13.00 7.77 1.50
N ASN A 24 -13.10 8.93 0.86
CA ASN A 24 -12.04 9.41 -0.01
C ASN A 24 -10.73 9.61 0.75
N GLU A 25 -10.80 10.22 1.93
CA GLU A 25 -9.64 10.39 2.78
C GLU A 25 -9.04 9.06 3.19
N THR A 26 -9.89 8.10 3.51
CA THR A 26 -9.45 6.76 3.88
C THR A 26 -8.74 6.08 2.72
N ILE A 27 -9.31 6.20 1.51
CA ILE A 27 -8.70 5.61 0.33
C ILE A 27 -7.32 6.22 0.07
N ILE A 28 -7.19 7.52 0.21
CA ILE A 28 -5.91 8.20 0.02
C ILE A 28 -4.88 7.69 1.03
N LYS A 29 -5.28 7.56 2.28
CA LYS A 29 -4.39 7.03 3.31
C LYS A 29 -3.98 5.60 3.00
N GLN A 30 -4.92 4.79 2.56
CA GLN A 30 -4.64 3.40 2.21
C GLN A 30 -3.70 3.30 1.03
N GLU A 31 -3.87 4.15 0.03
CA GLU A 31 -2.98 4.18 -1.11
C GLU A 31 -1.53 4.47 -0.69
N LYS A 32 -1.36 5.43 0.21
CA LYS A 32 -0.04 5.75 0.72
C LYS A 32 0.55 4.59 1.50
N THR A 33 -0.26 3.92 2.30
CA THR A 33 0.18 2.76 3.05
C THR A 33 0.58 1.63 2.12
N ILE A 34 -0.23 1.38 1.09
CA ILE A 34 0.06 0.34 0.12
C ILE A 34 1.36 0.63 -0.60
N GLN A 35 1.56 1.88 -1.01
CA GLN A 35 2.79 2.26 -1.70
C GLN A 35 3.99 2.09 -0.81
N HIS A 36 3.87 2.47 0.45
CA HIS A 36 4.94 2.30 1.42
C HIS A 36 5.29 0.83 1.60
N LEU A 37 4.26 -0.01 1.73
CA LEU A 37 4.47 -1.45 1.86
C LEU A 37 5.10 -2.05 0.61
N GLN A 38 4.66 -1.61 -0.57
CA GLN A 38 5.25 -2.07 -1.82
C GLN A 38 6.72 -1.71 -1.90
N ASN A 39 7.08 -0.50 -1.48
CA ASN A 39 8.46 -0.07 -1.47
C ASN A 39 9.29 -0.91 -0.50
N GLN A 40 8.74 -1.23 0.67
CA GLN A 40 9.42 -2.08 1.63
C GLN A 40 9.61 -3.49 1.08
N ILE A 41 8.60 -4.02 0.44
CA ILE A 41 8.69 -5.35 -0.16
C ILE A 41 9.75 -5.36 -1.26
N THR A 42 9.77 -4.35 -2.10
CA THR A 42 10.76 -4.24 -3.16
C THR A 42 12.17 -4.18 -2.58
N SER A 43 12.37 -3.40 -1.53
CA SER A 43 13.67 -3.29 -0.89
C SER A 43 14.12 -4.62 -0.30
N LEU A 44 13.19 -5.32 0.37
CA LEU A 44 13.51 -6.62 0.94
C LEU A 44 13.83 -7.64 -0.14
N SER A 45 13.07 -7.64 -1.22
CA SER A 45 13.32 -8.55 -2.33
C SER A 45 14.67 -8.31 -2.96
N SER A 46 15.01 -7.04 -3.18
CA SER A 46 16.30 -6.69 -3.75
C SER A 46 17.45 -7.10 -2.85
N ALA A 47 17.30 -6.86 -1.54
CA ALA A 47 18.33 -7.26 -0.58
C ALA A 47 18.51 -8.77 -0.56
N THR A 48 17.41 -9.49 -0.61
CA THR A 48 17.46 -10.96 -0.60
C THR A 48 18.13 -11.48 -1.87
N GLU A 49 17.77 -10.91 -3.02
CA GLU A 49 18.38 -11.29 -4.29
C GLU A 49 19.89 -11.03 -4.29
N PHE A 50 20.27 -9.89 -3.77
CA PHE A 50 21.68 -9.52 -3.71
C PHE A 50 22.45 -10.48 -2.81
N ASP A 51 21.91 -10.81 -1.65
CA ASP A 51 22.53 -11.78 -0.75
C ASP A 51 22.69 -13.13 -1.40
N GLN A 52 21.65 -13.59 -2.11
CA GLN A 52 21.72 -14.88 -2.79
C GLN A 52 22.77 -14.87 -3.89
N MET A 53 22.87 -13.79 -4.63
CA MET A 53 23.87 -13.65 -5.68
C MET A 53 25.28 -13.67 -5.10
N GLU A 54 25.49 -12.99 -3.99
CA GLU A 54 26.79 -12.99 -3.34
C GLU A 54 27.17 -14.38 -2.82
N LYS A 55 26.19 -15.08 -2.28
CA LYS A 55 26.45 -16.43 -1.81
C LYS A 55 26.83 -17.36 -2.94
N ILE A 56 26.14 -17.23 -4.07
CA ILE A 56 26.44 -18.03 -5.25
C ILE A 56 27.82 -17.69 -5.78
N LYS A 57 28.15 -16.42 -5.88
CA LYS A 57 29.46 -16.00 -6.33
C LYS A 57 30.57 -16.51 -5.40
N GLY A 58 30.33 -16.43 -4.11
CA GLY A 58 31.27 -16.91 -3.12
C GLY A 58 31.52 -18.39 -3.28
N THR A 59 30.45 -19.13 -3.54
CA THR A 59 30.56 -20.57 -3.72
C THR A 59 31.33 -20.93 -4.98
N ILE A 60 31.08 -20.18 -6.06
CA ILE A 60 31.75 -20.45 -7.34
C ILE A 60 33.20 -20.02 -7.29
N LYS A 61 33.50 -18.89 -6.66
CA LYS A 61 34.85 -18.35 -6.62
C LYS A 61 35.78 -19.15 -5.73
N LYS A 62 35.27 -19.73 -4.69
CA LYS A 62 36.09 -20.53 -3.80
C LYS A 62 36.44 -21.84 -4.48
N PRO A 63 37.71 -22.15 -4.62
CA PRO A 63 38.07 -23.45 -5.15
C PRO A 63 37.50 -24.51 -4.22
N PRO A 64 37.09 -25.56 -4.81
CA PRO A 64 36.62 -26.62 -3.93
C PRO A 64 37.76 -27.06 -3.05
N HIS A 65 37.97 -26.48 -2.07
CA HIS A 65 39.05 -26.53 -1.32
C HIS A 65 39.21 -25.66 -0.30
N TYR A 66 39.48 -24.92 -0.93
CA TYR A 66 39.62 -23.98 -0.54
C TYR A 66 39.88 -23.60 0.13
N GLN A 67 40.28 -23.57 0.07
CA GLN A 67 40.41 -22.85 0.46
C GLN A 67 40.05 -22.49 0.87
#